data_361264d40ea289c1175c83f39f5e3eea
#
_entry.id   361264d40ea289c1175c83f39f5e3eea
#
_cell.length_a   1.000
_cell.length_b   1.000
_cell.length_c   1.000
_cell.angle_alpha   90.00
_cell.angle_beta   90.00
_cell.angle_gamma   90.00
#
_symmetry.space_group_name_H-M   'P 1'
#
loop_
_entity.id
_entity.type
_entity.pdbx_description
1 polymer ?
#
loop_
_entity_poly.entity_id
_entity_poly.type
_entity_poly.pdbx_seq_one_letter_code
_entity_poly.pdbx_strand_id
1 'polypeptide(L)'
;MRDGTATKNKINRVAMELFAEKGVTETTTKDIAAGAGIAEGTIYRHYKSKDELVKKLFLSLYEEQGNYLHEIASADKDSKQKIADMIVNFCQLFAEDKALFTFLLLTQHGQLKEVPDDMVTPVVVLRDLIAQGQDDGTIKQGDPDLMAAMVLGVVVQPAVFHVYGRLTQDYKSFTQDLTEAAWSIVGLDE
;
A
#
# COMPACT_ATOMS: atom_id res chain seq x y z
N MET A 1 24.86 7.20 -22.41
CA MET A 1 24.18 7.96 -21.35
C MET A 1 23.78 6.95 -20.29
N ARG A 2 24.42 6.95 -19.11
CA ARG A 2 24.04 6.03 -18.04
C ARG A 2 22.63 6.40 -17.62
N ASP A 3 21.74 5.44 -17.65
CA ASP A 3 20.32 5.59 -17.48
C ASP A 3 19.98 6.19 -16.10
N GLY A 4 19.56 7.45 -16.10
CA GLY A 4 19.14 8.15 -14.87
C GLY A 4 17.97 7.44 -14.15
N THR A 5 17.17 6.68 -14.89
CA THR A 5 16.06 5.86 -14.37
C THR A 5 16.58 4.71 -13.52
N ALA A 6 17.59 3.97 -13.98
CA ALA A 6 18.17 2.86 -13.21
C ALA A 6 18.78 3.36 -11.87
N THR A 7 19.45 4.51 -11.91
CA THR A 7 20.00 5.13 -10.69
C THR A 7 18.89 5.57 -9.73
N LYS A 8 17.82 6.18 -10.25
CA LYS A 8 16.66 6.60 -9.45
C LYS A 8 15.98 5.40 -8.79
N ASN A 9 15.76 4.31 -9.54
CA ASN A 9 15.16 3.08 -9.01
C ASN A 9 16.02 2.47 -7.89
N LYS A 10 17.35 2.48 -8.04
CA LYS A 10 18.26 2.02 -7.00
C LYS A 10 18.19 2.88 -5.74
N ILE A 11 18.15 4.22 -5.88
CA ILE A 11 17.96 5.13 -4.76
C ILE A 11 16.64 4.83 -4.05
N ASN A 12 15.54 4.70 -4.79
CA ASN A 12 14.22 4.44 -4.25
C ASN A 12 14.17 3.13 -3.46
N ARG A 13 14.73 2.05 -4.02
CA ARG A 13 14.75 0.74 -3.35
C ARG A 13 15.53 0.78 -2.04
N VAL A 14 16.75 1.31 -2.07
CA VAL A 14 17.59 1.44 -0.87
C VAL A 14 16.96 2.36 0.17
N ALA A 15 16.39 3.49 -0.27
CA ALA A 15 15.71 4.41 0.63
C ALA A 15 14.52 3.74 1.33
N MET A 16 13.68 3.02 0.57
CA MET A 16 12.53 2.28 1.10
C MET A 16 12.96 1.24 2.15
N GLU A 17 13.99 0.46 1.86
CA GLU A 17 14.52 -0.55 2.78
C GLU A 17 15.04 0.07 4.08
N LEU A 18 15.81 1.15 3.98
CA LEU A 18 16.33 1.87 5.15
C LEU A 18 15.20 2.56 5.95
N PHE A 19 14.22 3.15 5.28
CA PHE A 19 13.06 3.74 5.95
C PHE A 19 12.21 2.68 6.67
N ALA A 20 12.07 1.50 6.08
CA ALA A 20 11.37 0.39 6.71
C ALA A 20 12.14 -0.17 7.93
N GLU A 21 13.49 -0.20 7.88
CA GLU A 21 14.33 -0.75 8.93
C GLU A 21 14.53 0.21 10.11
N LYS A 22 14.91 1.46 9.81
CA LYS A 22 15.34 2.46 10.83
C LYS A 22 14.32 3.58 11.05
N GLY A 23 13.33 3.69 10.17
CA GLY A 23 12.42 4.84 10.13
C GLY A 23 12.98 6.00 9.30
N VAL A 24 12.09 6.89 8.88
CA VAL A 24 12.42 8.06 8.06
C VAL A 24 13.32 9.04 8.82
N THR A 25 13.08 9.26 10.11
CA THR A 25 13.82 10.22 10.92
C THR A 25 15.30 9.86 11.04
N GLU A 26 15.58 8.59 11.34
CA GLU A 26 16.94 8.10 11.60
C GLU A 26 17.76 7.83 10.32
N THR A 27 17.10 7.75 9.17
CA THR A 27 17.77 7.51 7.88
C THR A 27 18.27 8.82 7.28
N THR A 28 19.56 8.88 6.93
CA THR A 28 20.17 10.04 6.27
C THR A 28 20.34 9.83 4.75
N THR A 29 20.46 10.92 3.97
CA THR A 29 20.83 10.84 2.55
C THR A 29 22.18 10.18 2.33
N LYS A 30 23.10 10.33 3.29
CA LYS A 30 24.40 9.66 3.27
C LYS A 30 24.27 8.14 3.39
N ASP A 31 23.37 7.65 4.26
CA ASP A 31 23.11 6.21 4.39
C ASP A 31 22.53 5.65 3.10
N ILE A 32 21.58 6.36 2.49
CA ILE A 32 20.97 5.97 1.21
C ILE A 32 22.02 5.94 0.10
N ALA A 33 22.89 6.94 0.02
CA ALA A 33 23.96 7.00 -0.98
C ALA A 33 24.94 5.83 -0.83
N ALA A 34 25.34 5.54 0.42
CA ALA A 34 26.22 4.43 0.74
C ALA A 34 25.59 3.09 0.35
N GLY A 35 24.35 2.83 0.74
CA GLY A 35 23.62 1.61 0.36
C GLY A 35 23.41 1.46 -1.13
N ALA A 36 23.17 2.58 -1.84
CA ALA A 36 23.05 2.59 -3.29
C ALA A 36 24.39 2.55 -4.03
N GLY A 37 25.54 2.63 -3.35
CA GLY A 37 26.88 2.65 -3.97
C GLY A 37 27.07 3.83 -4.90
N ILE A 38 26.60 5.02 -4.54
CA ILE A 38 26.70 6.27 -5.29
C ILE A 38 27.23 7.40 -4.41
N ALA A 39 27.67 8.49 -5.04
CA ALA A 39 28.00 9.70 -4.31
C ALA A 39 26.70 10.37 -3.80
N GLU A 40 26.71 10.95 -2.59
CA GLU A 40 25.56 11.62 -1.99
C GLU A 40 24.98 12.73 -2.90
N GLY A 41 25.85 13.51 -3.56
CA GLY A 41 25.43 14.52 -4.53
C GLY A 41 24.63 13.98 -5.70
N THR A 42 24.64 12.64 -5.94
CA THR A 42 23.80 12.01 -6.97
C THR A 42 22.33 11.97 -6.54
N ILE A 43 22.05 11.81 -5.24
CA ILE A 43 20.67 11.85 -4.72
C ILE A 43 20.07 13.23 -5.01
N TYR A 44 20.81 14.31 -4.78
CA TYR A 44 20.34 15.68 -4.97
C TYR A 44 20.09 16.08 -6.44
N ARG A 45 20.55 15.27 -7.40
CA ARG A 45 20.15 15.39 -8.81
C ARG A 45 18.74 14.86 -9.08
N HIS A 46 18.24 13.97 -8.23
CA HIS A 46 16.90 13.35 -8.38
C HIS A 46 15.87 13.94 -7.42
N TYR A 47 16.32 14.34 -6.20
CA TYR A 47 15.46 14.81 -5.12
C TYR A 47 16.09 16.02 -4.43
N LYS A 48 15.32 17.09 -4.22
CA LYS A 48 15.82 18.32 -3.58
C LYS A 48 16.14 18.14 -2.09
N SER A 49 15.44 17.20 -1.45
CA SER A 49 15.58 16.88 -0.02
C SER A 49 15.18 15.43 0.27
N LYS A 50 15.49 14.95 1.48
CA LYS A 50 15.00 13.65 1.98
C LYS A 50 13.46 13.63 2.04
N ASP A 51 12.84 14.72 2.45
CA ASP A 51 11.38 14.81 2.53
C ASP A 51 10.71 14.70 1.15
N GLU A 52 11.31 15.34 0.13
CA GLU A 52 10.83 15.17 -1.25
C GLU A 52 10.99 13.72 -1.73
N LEU A 53 12.09 13.07 -1.38
CA LEU A 53 12.29 11.65 -1.71
C LEU A 53 11.23 10.79 -1.04
N VAL A 54 10.99 10.97 0.27
CA VAL A 54 9.95 10.22 1.02
C VAL A 54 8.59 10.42 0.38
N LYS A 55 8.20 11.68 0.14
CA LYS A 55 6.90 12.02 -0.47
C LYS A 55 6.73 11.37 -1.84
N LYS A 56 7.69 11.58 -2.75
CA LYS A 56 7.60 11.05 -4.12
C LYS A 56 7.61 9.52 -4.14
N LEU A 57 8.41 8.90 -3.27
CA LEU A 57 8.46 7.46 -3.14
C LEU A 57 7.13 6.92 -2.63
N PHE A 58 6.58 7.51 -1.56
CA PHE A 58 5.28 7.12 -1.02
C PHE A 58 4.18 7.23 -2.07
N LEU A 59 4.04 8.40 -2.71
CA LEU A 59 2.98 8.64 -3.69
C LEU A 59 3.09 7.67 -4.87
N SER A 60 4.30 7.43 -5.39
CA SER A 60 4.51 6.51 -6.51
C SER A 60 4.12 5.07 -6.15
N LEU A 61 4.52 4.58 -4.97
CA LEU A 61 4.19 3.23 -4.52
C LEU A 61 2.70 3.09 -4.16
N TYR A 62 2.11 4.13 -3.59
CA TYR A 62 0.70 4.14 -3.22
C TYR A 62 -0.22 4.13 -4.46
N GLU A 63 0.14 4.91 -5.49
CA GLU A 63 -0.53 4.90 -6.79
C GLU A 63 -0.36 3.55 -7.51
N GLU A 64 0.83 2.94 -7.46
CA GLU A 64 1.10 1.62 -8.02
C GLU A 64 0.19 0.56 -7.39
N GLN A 65 0.02 0.59 -6.05
CA GLN A 65 -0.93 -0.29 -5.37
C GLN A 65 -2.39 0.00 -5.79
N GLY A 66 -2.76 1.26 -5.92
CA GLY A 66 -4.08 1.66 -6.40
C GLY A 66 -4.37 1.13 -7.80
N ASN A 67 -3.45 1.29 -8.73
CA ASN A 67 -3.56 0.80 -10.11
C ASN A 67 -3.70 -0.72 -10.16
N TYR A 68 -2.93 -1.44 -9.35
CA TYR A 68 -3.03 -2.90 -9.26
C TYR A 68 -4.41 -3.36 -8.75
N LEU A 69 -4.92 -2.70 -7.70
CA LEU A 69 -6.28 -2.99 -7.22
C LEU A 69 -7.36 -2.60 -8.24
N HIS A 70 -7.13 -1.56 -9.03
CA HIS A 70 -8.04 -1.17 -10.12
C HIS A 70 -8.13 -2.25 -11.21
N GLU A 71 -7.01 -2.91 -11.54
CA GLU A 71 -7.02 -4.05 -12.46
C GLU A 71 -7.88 -5.21 -11.92
N ILE A 72 -7.77 -5.53 -10.61
CA ILE A 72 -8.62 -6.53 -9.96
C ILE A 72 -10.09 -6.11 -9.98
N ALA A 73 -10.40 -4.84 -9.67
CA ALA A 73 -11.75 -4.31 -9.69
C ALA A 73 -12.40 -4.35 -11.07
N SER A 74 -11.58 -4.22 -12.13
CA SER A 74 -12.05 -4.24 -13.54
C SER A 74 -12.26 -5.65 -14.11
N ALA A 75 -11.88 -6.71 -13.39
CA ALA A 75 -12.06 -8.09 -13.83
C ALA A 75 -13.55 -8.46 -13.94
N ASP A 76 -13.87 -9.40 -14.83
CA ASP A 76 -15.23 -9.96 -14.96
C ASP A 76 -15.49 -11.01 -13.86
N LYS A 77 -15.74 -10.52 -12.64
CA LYS A 77 -15.99 -11.29 -11.42
C LYS A 77 -17.05 -10.58 -10.58
N ASP A 78 -17.69 -11.30 -9.67
CA ASP A 78 -18.58 -10.69 -8.69
C ASP A 78 -17.81 -9.88 -7.61
N SER A 79 -18.51 -9.00 -6.89
CA SER A 79 -17.90 -8.11 -5.90
C SER A 79 -17.20 -8.88 -4.78
N LYS A 80 -17.73 -10.04 -4.37
CA LYS A 80 -17.13 -10.90 -3.33
C LYS A 80 -15.77 -11.45 -3.77
N GLN A 81 -15.71 -11.96 -5.02
CA GLN A 81 -14.47 -12.47 -5.58
C GLN A 81 -13.43 -11.37 -5.76
N LYS A 82 -13.83 -10.17 -6.22
CA LYS A 82 -12.93 -9.03 -6.36
C LYS A 82 -12.32 -8.61 -5.02
N ILE A 83 -13.14 -8.49 -3.97
CA ILE A 83 -12.65 -8.15 -2.62
C ILE A 83 -11.72 -9.25 -2.10
N ALA A 84 -12.08 -10.53 -2.27
CA ALA A 84 -11.22 -11.65 -1.90
C ALA A 84 -9.87 -11.60 -2.64
N ASP A 85 -9.88 -11.36 -3.95
CA ASP A 85 -8.66 -11.26 -4.75
C ASP A 85 -7.77 -10.07 -4.31
N MET A 86 -8.36 -8.93 -3.94
CA MET A 86 -7.62 -7.79 -3.37
C MET A 86 -6.92 -8.17 -2.06
N ILE A 87 -7.60 -8.92 -1.19
CA ILE A 87 -7.04 -9.36 0.10
C ILE A 87 -5.95 -10.41 -0.12
N VAL A 88 -6.19 -11.40 -0.99
CA VAL A 88 -5.18 -12.40 -1.38
C VAL A 88 -3.92 -11.71 -1.90
N ASN A 89 -4.10 -10.76 -2.82
CA ASN A 89 -2.99 -9.98 -3.38
C ASN A 89 -2.22 -9.22 -2.29
N PHE A 90 -2.92 -8.51 -1.41
CA PHE A 90 -2.28 -7.79 -0.31
C PHE A 90 -1.46 -8.73 0.58
N CYS A 91 -2.04 -9.87 1.01
CA CYS A 91 -1.35 -10.84 1.85
C CYS A 91 -0.11 -11.44 1.17
N GLN A 92 -0.21 -11.69 -0.14
CA GLN A 92 0.89 -12.20 -0.94
C GLN A 92 2.03 -11.18 -1.06
N LEU A 93 1.73 -9.97 -1.51
CA LEU A 93 2.73 -8.92 -1.69
C LEU A 93 3.35 -8.49 -0.35
N PHE A 94 2.56 -8.43 0.73
CA PHE A 94 3.09 -8.16 2.07
C PHE A 94 4.15 -9.18 2.50
N ALA A 95 3.92 -10.47 2.21
CA ALA A 95 4.89 -11.52 2.51
C ALA A 95 6.12 -11.48 1.59
N GLU A 96 5.95 -11.09 0.32
CA GLU A 96 7.03 -11.05 -0.69
C GLU A 96 7.92 -9.81 -0.55
N ASP A 97 7.34 -8.64 -0.27
CA ASP A 97 8.09 -7.38 -0.08
C ASP A 97 7.68 -6.67 1.22
N LYS A 98 8.14 -7.24 2.34
CA LYS A 98 7.89 -6.68 3.66
C LYS A 98 8.39 -5.23 3.81
N ALA A 99 9.49 -4.86 3.14
CA ALA A 99 10.05 -3.52 3.21
C ALA A 99 9.11 -2.48 2.58
N LEU A 100 8.52 -2.80 1.41
CA LEU A 100 7.54 -1.96 0.74
C LEU A 100 6.35 -1.65 1.66
N PHE A 101 5.72 -2.68 2.19
CA PHE A 101 4.53 -2.49 3.03
C PHE A 101 4.86 -1.87 4.38
N THR A 102 6.00 -2.22 5.00
CA THR A 102 6.45 -1.55 6.22
C THR A 102 6.62 -0.05 5.97
N PHE A 103 7.28 0.33 4.88
CA PHE A 103 7.42 1.74 4.51
C PHE A 103 6.06 2.42 4.30
N LEU A 104 5.17 1.85 3.48
CA LEU A 104 3.84 2.42 3.24
C LEU A 104 3.03 2.56 4.53
N LEU A 105 2.92 1.49 5.32
CA LEU A 105 2.09 1.45 6.53
C LEU A 105 2.58 2.42 7.62
N LEU A 106 3.90 2.52 7.82
CA LEU A 106 4.44 3.39 8.86
C LEU A 106 4.57 4.86 8.43
N THR A 107 4.59 5.13 7.11
CA THR A 107 4.77 6.49 6.59
C THR A 107 3.43 7.16 6.23
N GLN A 108 2.36 6.39 6.01
CA GLN A 108 1.07 6.88 5.49
C GLN A 108 0.49 8.07 6.26
N HIS A 109 0.52 8.08 7.59
CA HIS A 109 -0.10 9.14 8.39
C HIS A 109 0.47 10.55 8.11
N GLY A 110 1.74 10.64 7.72
CA GLY A 110 2.36 11.89 7.33
C GLY A 110 2.14 12.28 5.86
N GLN A 111 1.83 11.31 5.00
CA GLN A 111 1.81 11.48 3.55
C GLN A 111 0.40 11.49 2.95
N LEU A 112 -0.61 10.89 3.57
CA LEU A 112 -1.97 10.80 3.01
C LEU A 112 -2.60 12.16 2.69
N LYS A 113 -2.29 13.20 3.46
CA LYS A 113 -2.75 14.58 3.18
C LYS A 113 -2.12 15.21 1.94
N GLU A 114 -1.07 14.61 1.40
CA GLU A 114 -0.35 15.06 0.22
C GLU A 114 -0.76 14.29 -1.05
N VAL A 115 -1.71 13.33 -0.91
CA VAL A 115 -2.23 12.54 -2.02
C VAL A 115 -3.13 13.44 -2.88
N PRO A 116 -2.87 13.57 -4.19
CA PRO A 116 -3.73 14.30 -5.11
C PRO A 116 -5.13 13.70 -5.22
N ASP A 117 -6.14 14.55 -5.38
CA ASP A 117 -7.55 14.12 -5.46
C ASP A 117 -7.84 13.22 -6.68
N ASP A 118 -7.06 13.36 -7.75
CA ASP A 118 -7.18 12.59 -9.00
C ASP A 118 -6.34 11.31 -9.03
N MET A 119 -5.61 11.01 -7.95
CA MET A 119 -4.78 9.81 -7.86
C MET A 119 -5.63 8.57 -7.67
N VAL A 120 -5.35 7.52 -8.45
CA VAL A 120 -5.90 6.19 -8.22
C VAL A 120 -5.25 5.57 -6.98
N THR A 121 -6.01 5.42 -5.91
CA THR A 121 -5.52 4.92 -4.63
C THR A 121 -6.26 3.66 -4.20
N PRO A 122 -5.66 2.80 -3.34
CA PRO A 122 -6.35 1.63 -2.80
C PRO A 122 -7.69 1.97 -2.14
N VAL A 123 -7.77 3.11 -1.46
CA VAL A 123 -9.00 3.57 -0.79
C VAL A 123 -10.10 3.88 -1.80
N VAL A 124 -9.78 4.67 -2.83
CA VAL A 124 -10.73 5.07 -3.89
C VAL A 124 -11.23 3.84 -4.64
N VAL A 125 -10.33 2.94 -5.04
CA VAL A 125 -10.71 1.73 -5.77
C VAL A 125 -11.65 0.84 -4.95
N LEU A 126 -11.36 0.62 -3.68
CA LEU A 126 -12.21 -0.21 -2.81
C LEU A 126 -13.57 0.45 -2.57
N ARG A 127 -13.60 1.77 -2.31
CA ARG A 127 -14.85 2.53 -2.15
C ARG A 127 -15.74 2.42 -3.40
N ASP A 128 -15.15 2.61 -4.58
CA ASP A 128 -15.87 2.57 -5.85
C ASP A 128 -16.42 1.16 -6.14
N LEU A 129 -15.63 0.12 -5.83
CA LEU A 129 -16.10 -1.27 -5.93
C LEU A 129 -17.28 -1.55 -5.00
N ILE A 130 -17.24 -1.03 -3.76
CA ILE A 130 -18.34 -1.17 -2.79
C ILE A 130 -19.58 -0.44 -3.31
N ALA A 131 -19.43 0.82 -3.76
CA ALA A 131 -20.56 1.61 -4.30
C ALA A 131 -21.20 0.92 -5.50
N GLN A 132 -20.39 0.38 -6.44
CA GLN A 132 -20.90 -0.38 -7.57
C GLN A 132 -21.64 -1.65 -7.11
N GLY A 133 -21.09 -2.40 -6.15
CA GLY A 133 -21.77 -3.58 -5.61
C GLY A 133 -23.08 -3.27 -4.88
N GLN A 134 -23.23 -2.06 -4.30
CA GLN A 134 -24.49 -1.57 -3.75
C GLN A 134 -25.52 -1.28 -4.85
N ASP A 135 -25.09 -0.67 -5.95
CA ASP A 135 -25.95 -0.39 -7.10
C ASP A 135 -26.42 -1.70 -7.77
N ASP A 136 -25.53 -2.70 -7.85
CA ASP A 136 -25.81 -4.03 -8.40
C ASP A 136 -26.59 -4.95 -7.43
N GLY A 137 -26.75 -4.53 -6.15
CA GLY A 137 -27.42 -5.32 -5.12
C GLY A 137 -26.60 -6.54 -4.62
N THR A 138 -25.29 -6.57 -4.85
CA THR A 138 -24.37 -7.64 -4.40
C THR A 138 -23.68 -7.31 -3.08
N ILE A 139 -23.69 -6.05 -2.69
CA ILE A 139 -23.19 -5.52 -1.41
C ILE A 139 -24.33 -4.81 -0.69
N LYS A 140 -24.39 -4.95 0.65
CA LYS A 140 -25.41 -4.30 1.47
C LYS A 140 -25.33 -2.77 1.40
N GLN A 141 -26.48 -2.11 1.53
CA GLN A 141 -26.55 -0.66 1.53
C GLN A 141 -25.86 -0.05 2.76
N GLY A 142 -25.22 1.09 2.58
CA GLY A 142 -24.52 1.82 3.63
C GLY A 142 -23.63 2.91 3.03
N ASP A 143 -22.89 3.59 3.87
CA ASP A 143 -21.89 4.57 3.45
C ASP A 143 -20.66 3.83 2.88
N PRO A 144 -20.35 3.95 1.57
CA PRO A 144 -19.25 3.23 0.95
C PRO A 144 -17.87 3.66 1.47
N ASP A 145 -17.70 4.92 1.89
CA ASP A 145 -16.44 5.40 2.49
C ASP A 145 -16.20 4.75 3.85
N LEU A 146 -17.23 4.67 4.70
CA LEU A 146 -17.15 3.99 6.00
C LEU A 146 -16.88 2.49 5.81
N MET A 147 -17.57 1.85 4.88
CA MET A 147 -17.38 0.42 4.60
C MET A 147 -15.96 0.12 4.08
N ALA A 148 -15.44 0.95 3.17
CA ALA A 148 -14.06 0.84 2.71
C ALA A 148 -13.06 1.03 3.85
N ALA A 149 -13.28 2.00 4.73
CA ALA A 149 -12.43 2.22 5.91
C ALA A 149 -12.44 1.01 6.87
N MET A 150 -13.60 0.39 7.09
CA MET A 150 -13.71 -0.81 7.94
C MET A 150 -13.00 -2.02 7.31
N VAL A 151 -13.19 -2.26 6.00
CA VAL A 151 -12.49 -3.35 5.28
C VAL A 151 -10.98 -3.14 5.32
N LEU A 152 -10.51 -1.91 5.04
CA LEU A 152 -9.09 -1.58 5.15
C LEU A 152 -8.57 -1.78 6.57
N GLY A 153 -9.34 -1.41 7.59
CA GLY A 153 -8.99 -1.62 8.99
C GLY A 153 -8.80 -3.10 9.32
N VAL A 154 -9.67 -3.98 8.80
CA VAL A 154 -9.55 -5.44 8.97
C VAL A 154 -8.27 -5.98 8.35
N VAL A 155 -7.87 -5.48 7.17
CA VAL A 155 -6.71 -6.01 6.44
C VAL A 155 -5.41 -5.35 6.86
N VAL A 156 -5.41 -4.02 7.00
CA VAL A 156 -4.19 -3.23 7.19
C VAL A 156 -3.73 -3.23 8.67
N GLN A 157 -4.65 -3.20 9.64
CA GLN A 157 -4.28 -3.13 11.04
C GLN A 157 -3.56 -4.40 11.53
N PRO A 158 -3.95 -5.62 11.16
CA PRO A 158 -3.15 -6.82 11.46
C PRO A 158 -1.76 -6.79 10.82
N ALA A 159 -1.62 -6.21 9.61
CA ALA A 159 -0.31 -6.04 8.97
C ALA A 159 0.60 -5.09 9.78
N VAL A 160 0.06 -4.00 10.33
CA VAL A 160 0.80 -3.13 11.26
C VAL A 160 1.23 -3.90 12.51
N PHE A 161 0.37 -4.76 13.08
CA PHE A 161 0.72 -5.60 14.23
C PHE A 161 1.80 -6.62 13.88
N HIS A 162 1.77 -7.16 12.66
CA HIS A 162 2.83 -8.03 12.16
C HIS A 162 4.18 -7.28 12.02
N VAL A 163 4.16 -6.05 11.51
CA VAL A 163 5.36 -5.20 11.43
C VAL A 163 5.96 -4.96 12.84
N TYR A 164 5.11 -4.74 13.84
CA TYR A 164 5.54 -4.57 15.24
C TYR A 164 5.89 -5.87 15.96
N GLY A 165 5.87 -7.01 15.26
CA GLY A 165 6.22 -8.32 15.84
C GLY A 165 5.19 -8.89 16.83
N ARG A 166 3.96 -8.34 16.85
CA ARG A 166 2.86 -8.86 17.69
C ARG A 166 2.15 -10.04 17.06
N LEU A 167 2.16 -10.15 15.74
CA LEU A 167 1.76 -11.32 14.96
C LEU A 167 3.01 -11.89 14.31
N THR A 168 3.30 -13.16 14.53
CA THR A 168 4.57 -13.78 14.09
C THR A 168 4.39 -14.86 13.01
N GLN A 169 3.15 -15.30 12.76
CA GLN A 169 2.84 -16.25 11.70
C GLN A 169 3.04 -15.62 10.33
N ASP A 170 3.24 -16.44 9.30
CA ASP A 170 3.23 -15.97 7.92
C ASP A 170 1.90 -15.24 7.62
N TYR A 171 2.00 -14.01 7.13
CA TYR A 171 0.81 -13.19 6.90
C TYR A 171 -0.17 -13.81 5.90
N LYS A 172 0.32 -14.62 4.96
CA LYS A 172 -0.52 -15.41 4.04
C LYS A 172 -1.45 -16.37 4.77
N SER A 173 -1.11 -16.84 5.96
CA SER A 173 -1.96 -17.73 6.73
C SER A 173 -3.25 -17.09 7.23
N PHE A 174 -3.30 -15.76 7.29
CA PHE A 174 -4.48 -15.00 7.70
C PHE A 174 -5.45 -14.69 6.56
N THR A 175 -5.11 -15.04 5.31
CA THR A 175 -5.89 -14.64 4.13
C THR A 175 -7.37 -15.02 4.22
N GLN A 176 -7.68 -16.24 4.68
CA GLN A 176 -9.06 -16.68 4.81
C GLN A 176 -9.81 -15.90 5.88
N ASP A 177 -9.23 -15.76 7.08
CA ASP A 177 -9.86 -15.03 8.19
C ASP A 177 -10.13 -13.57 7.83
N LEU A 178 -9.16 -12.90 7.16
CA LEU A 178 -9.30 -11.53 6.70
C LEU A 178 -10.38 -11.38 5.62
N THR A 179 -10.47 -12.34 4.71
CA THR A 179 -11.50 -12.35 3.65
C THR A 179 -12.90 -12.53 4.23
N GLU A 180 -13.06 -13.47 5.16
CA GLU A 180 -14.35 -13.71 5.84
C GLU A 180 -14.77 -12.50 6.68
N ALA A 181 -13.83 -11.91 7.43
CA ALA A 181 -14.09 -10.71 8.23
C ALA A 181 -14.44 -9.49 7.34
N ALA A 182 -13.72 -9.27 6.25
CA ALA A 182 -14.03 -8.20 5.31
C ALA A 182 -15.41 -8.41 4.67
N TRP A 183 -15.73 -9.63 4.26
CA TRP A 183 -17.04 -9.93 3.68
C TRP A 183 -18.19 -9.74 4.68
N SER A 184 -18.00 -10.05 5.97
CA SER A 184 -19.01 -9.79 7.00
C SER A 184 -19.36 -8.30 7.16
N ILE A 185 -18.46 -7.41 6.75
CA ILE A 185 -18.69 -5.96 6.77
C ILE A 185 -19.58 -5.53 5.61
N VAL A 186 -19.38 -6.07 4.41
CA VAL A 186 -19.99 -5.57 3.17
C VAL A 186 -21.01 -6.52 2.55
N GLY A 187 -20.98 -7.81 2.90
CA GLY A 187 -21.88 -8.82 2.37
C GLY A 187 -23.33 -8.58 2.76
N LEU A 188 -24.26 -9.10 1.95
CA LEU A 188 -25.68 -9.13 2.28
C LEU A 188 -25.90 -9.99 3.53
N ASP A 189 -26.83 -9.58 4.38
CA ASP A 189 -27.29 -10.40 5.50
C ASP A 189 -28.02 -11.64 4.93
N GLU A 190 -27.70 -12.82 5.42
CA GLU A 190 -28.36 -14.09 5.05
C GLU A 190 -29.80 -14.14 5.58
#